data_8cf2a43925e4f83c0e392ec0584e03b4
#
_entry.id   8cf2a43925e4f83c0e392ec0584e03b4
#
_cell.length_a   1.000
_cell.length_b   1.000
_cell.length_c   1.000
_cell.angle_alpha   90.00
_cell.angle_beta   90.00
_cell.angle_gamma   90.00
#
_symmetry.space_group_name_H-M   'P 1'
#
loop_
_entity.id
_entity.type
_entity.pdbx_description
1 polymer ?
#
loop_
_entity_poly.entity_id
_entity_poly.type
_entity_poly.pdbx_seq_one_letter_code
_entity_poly.pdbx_strand_id
1 'polypeptide(L)'
;MQIHIYAEQGDIAGVAQQIASGVDIDSTDQFYSMTPLMCAISSSNAAIDMVKFLLDNGADIEVICGEHENNVLSLAVQSGSLDKVRLILDAGANINYQRPNGYHVLIDAIDGCGISKDRELLPILSLLIERGAELSNVSIYSESALRFASRVESFDAVKLLLEAGANASDLQWTGLMQAIVCDDLENVKVLLAQNPDLSARDCWSRTPWLFSLEVGKLETAKLLLSAGADRSDRGHCGKTPLMYPIENGQIEVLEWLIEQGFDIEATDDFNSTPLILAAECGATDCVRILLENGANPSRIDNCSNKAINLASNLQIVRMLVDVGEDLSDISDDMRQYLTGVGNYDLEVTLEQYLSGRERRFGKTNPEVMEVDFWKAMIVSGSEAGATEFMFRNQDTYNPPVWCYKRFGRTITELPDGRIIEIAGEHEDYSDPNFGIYNDVVVYDGHGKFKILGYPKEVFPPTDFHSATLVGEYIYIIGNLGYPNDRNYNETPVYRLHHGTFKIEKLETTGDKPKWICRHKAHYKDQSKILITGGKVSENYVDNSIDYILDLTTLIWSQVNTQE
;
A
#
# COMPACT_ATOMS: atom_id res chain seq x y z
N MET A 1 -8.09 16.69 -31.95
CA MET A 1 -8.55 15.73 -30.92
C MET A 1 -8.87 14.34 -31.43
N GLN A 2 -9.62 14.17 -32.51
CA GLN A 2 -9.96 12.82 -32.97
C GLN A 2 -8.75 12.01 -33.48
N ILE A 3 -7.79 12.65 -34.15
CA ILE A 3 -6.56 12.01 -34.61
C ILE A 3 -5.70 11.47 -33.44
N HIS A 4 -5.65 12.17 -32.30
CA HIS A 4 -4.92 11.73 -31.09
C HIS A 4 -5.55 10.47 -30.49
N ILE A 5 -6.90 10.41 -30.43
CA ILE A 5 -7.62 9.22 -29.92
C ILE A 5 -7.35 8.01 -30.84
N TYR A 6 -7.42 8.18 -32.17
CA TYR A 6 -7.10 7.11 -33.09
C TYR A 6 -5.64 6.64 -32.97
N ALA A 7 -4.70 7.60 -32.80
CA ALA A 7 -3.29 7.27 -32.58
C ALA A 7 -3.07 6.49 -31.29
N GLU A 8 -3.69 6.90 -30.20
CA GLU A 8 -3.65 6.21 -28.89
C GLU A 8 -4.26 4.81 -28.94
N GLN A 9 -5.34 4.63 -29.71
CA GLN A 9 -6.01 3.34 -29.88
C GLN A 9 -5.32 2.42 -30.90
N GLY A 10 -4.33 2.91 -31.65
CA GLY A 10 -3.68 2.16 -32.72
C GLY A 10 -4.52 2.02 -34.01
N ASP A 11 -5.54 2.86 -34.21
CA ASP A 11 -6.38 2.85 -35.40
C ASP A 11 -5.71 3.60 -36.56
N ILE A 12 -4.88 2.89 -37.32
CA ILE A 12 -4.15 3.43 -38.47
C ILE A 12 -5.13 3.95 -39.53
N ALA A 13 -6.27 3.28 -39.77
CA ALA A 13 -7.24 3.71 -40.77
C ALA A 13 -7.90 5.04 -40.38
N GLY A 14 -8.23 5.20 -39.10
CA GLY A 14 -8.76 6.44 -38.53
C GLY A 14 -7.76 7.60 -38.64
N VAL A 15 -6.49 7.38 -38.33
CA VAL A 15 -5.43 8.39 -38.47
C VAL A 15 -5.25 8.76 -39.95
N ALA A 16 -5.15 7.76 -40.85
CA ALA A 16 -5.01 7.99 -42.29
C ALA A 16 -6.17 8.83 -42.86
N GLN A 17 -7.40 8.56 -42.42
CA GLN A 17 -8.57 9.32 -42.84
C GLN A 17 -8.50 10.79 -42.36
N GLN A 18 -8.04 11.04 -41.16
CA GLN A 18 -7.86 12.40 -40.60
C GLN A 18 -6.82 13.18 -41.40
N ILE A 19 -5.65 12.58 -41.69
CA ILE A 19 -4.60 13.18 -42.51
C ILE A 19 -5.14 13.49 -43.92
N ALA A 20 -5.84 12.54 -44.55
CA ALA A 20 -6.44 12.74 -45.87
C ALA A 20 -7.51 13.85 -45.90
N SER A 21 -8.17 14.12 -44.79
CA SER A 21 -9.12 15.24 -44.65
C SER A 21 -8.45 16.59 -44.36
N GLY A 22 -7.11 16.65 -44.31
CA GLY A 22 -6.33 17.87 -44.10
C GLY A 22 -6.04 18.21 -42.65
N VAL A 23 -6.23 17.26 -41.72
CA VAL A 23 -5.79 17.44 -40.33
C VAL A 23 -4.27 17.37 -40.28
N ASP A 24 -3.66 18.34 -39.61
CA ASP A 24 -2.21 18.38 -39.40
C ASP A 24 -1.76 17.20 -38.55
N ILE A 25 -0.78 16.43 -39.06
CA ILE A 25 -0.20 15.25 -38.39
C ILE A 25 0.48 15.62 -37.09
N ASP A 26 0.97 16.87 -36.97
CA ASP A 26 1.66 17.40 -35.79
C ASP A 26 0.77 18.32 -34.95
N SER A 27 -0.55 18.31 -35.18
CA SER A 27 -1.50 19.03 -34.35
C SER A 27 -1.38 18.57 -32.89
N THR A 28 -1.43 19.52 -31.96
CA THR A 28 -1.31 19.22 -30.52
C THR A 28 -2.67 19.14 -29.84
N ASP A 29 -2.81 18.27 -28.85
CA ASP A 29 -3.99 18.22 -27.99
C ASP A 29 -4.09 19.46 -27.08
N GLN A 30 -5.28 19.69 -26.49
CA GLN A 30 -5.55 20.89 -25.68
C GLN A 30 -5.09 20.76 -24.22
N PHE A 31 -4.76 19.55 -23.76
CA PHE A 31 -4.48 19.27 -22.34
C PHE A 31 -2.97 19.19 -22.07
N TYR A 32 -2.25 18.42 -22.87
CA TYR A 32 -0.84 18.11 -22.63
C TYR A 32 0.07 18.59 -23.78
N SER A 33 -0.48 19.26 -24.80
CA SER A 33 0.25 19.65 -26.00
C SER A 33 0.94 18.48 -26.71
N MET A 34 0.37 17.27 -26.61
CA MET A 34 0.91 16.07 -27.25
C MET A 34 0.50 15.99 -28.73
N THR A 35 1.42 15.56 -29.59
CA THR A 35 1.11 15.21 -30.97
C THR A 35 0.52 13.79 -31.08
N PRO A 36 -0.12 13.40 -32.20
CA PRO A 36 -0.56 12.02 -32.43
C PRO A 36 0.58 10.99 -32.27
N LEU A 37 1.81 11.33 -32.67
CA LEU A 37 2.98 10.49 -32.49
C LEU A 37 3.29 10.28 -30.99
N MET A 38 3.26 11.33 -30.20
CA MET A 38 3.46 11.26 -28.74
C MET A 38 2.37 10.43 -28.05
N CYS A 39 1.10 10.59 -28.45
CA CYS A 39 -0.01 9.77 -27.95
C CYS A 39 0.20 8.28 -28.27
N ALA A 40 0.60 7.94 -29.48
CA ALA A 40 0.89 6.56 -29.87
C ALA A 40 2.08 5.96 -29.09
N ILE A 41 3.11 6.76 -28.81
CA ILE A 41 4.29 6.33 -28.04
C ILE A 41 3.92 6.05 -26.58
N SER A 42 3.17 6.95 -25.94
CA SER A 42 2.81 6.86 -24.52
C SER A 42 1.75 5.78 -24.26
N SER A 43 0.96 5.40 -25.26
CA SER A 43 -0.09 4.40 -25.13
C SER A 43 0.46 2.97 -25.06
N SER A 44 -0.05 2.18 -24.13
CA SER A 44 0.15 0.72 -24.10
C SER A 44 -0.67 -0.02 -25.15
N ASN A 45 -1.75 0.60 -25.67
CA ASN A 45 -2.66 0.01 -26.62
C ASN A 45 -2.22 0.22 -28.09
N ALA A 46 -1.41 1.24 -28.35
CA ALA A 46 -0.94 1.51 -29.71
C ALA A 46 0.22 0.56 -30.07
N ALA A 47 0.00 -0.21 -31.13
CA ALA A 47 1.04 -1.09 -31.65
C ALA A 47 2.18 -0.27 -32.29
N ILE A 48 3.37 -0.86 -32.34
CA ILE A 48 4.56 -0.28 -32.97
C ILE A 48 4.28 0.20 -34.41
N ASP A 49 3.37 -0.46 -35.12
CA ASP A 49 2.99 -0.12 -36.49
C ASP A 49 2.32 1.26 -36.63
N MET A 50 1.63 1.75 -35.58
CA MET A 50 1.11 3.11 -35.52
C MET A 50 2.24 4.14 -35.48
N VAL A 51 3.26 3.89 -34.64
CA VAL A 51 4.44 4.76 -34.53
C VAL A 51 5.17 4.81 -35.87
N LYS A 52 5.39 3.65 -36.51
CA LYS A 52 5.97 3.59 -37.87
C LYS A 52 5.12 4.38 -38.90
N PHE A 53 3.81 4.14 -38.91
CA PHE A 53 2.91 4.81 -39.81
C PHE A 53 3.00 6.34 -39.71
N LEU A 54 3.03 6.88 -38.48
CA LEU A 54 3.13 8.32 -38.26
C LEU A 54 4.49 8.86 -38.71
N LEU A 55 5.58 8.17 -38.41
CA LEU A 55 6.94 8.55 -38.89
C LEU A 55 7.05 8.51 -40.41
N ASP A 56 6.52 7.47 -41.06
CA ASP A 56 6.53 7.31 -42.51
C ASP A 56 5.70 8.40 -43.24
N ASN A 57 4.71 8.99 -42.54
CA ASN A 57 3.90 10.10 -43.03
C ASN A 57 4.44 11.48 -42.62
N GLY A 58 5.66 11.54 -42.02
CA GLY A 58 6.37 12.78 -41.78
C GLY A 58 6.03 13.47 -40.45
N ALA A 59 5.57 12.73 -39.45
CA ALA A 59 5.38 13.30 -38.12
C ALA A 59 6.72 13.83 -37.54
N ASP A 60 6.67 15.03 -36.94
CA ASP A 60 7.85 15.71 -36.41
C ASP A 60 8.28 15.09 -35.06
N ILE A 61 9.55 14.65 -35.02
CA ILE A 61 10.17 14.05 -33.83
C ILE A 61 10.78 15.06 -32.88
N GLU A 62 10.89 16.32 -33.26
CA GLU A 62 11.52 17.38 -32.46
C GLU A 62 10.50 18.18 -31.62
N VAL A 63 9.22 17.85 -31.71
CA VAL A 63 8.17 18.49 -30.90
C VAL A 63 8.38 18.23 -29.42
N ILE A 64 8.15 19.25 -28.62
CA ILE A 64 8.24 19.20 -27.15
C ILE A 64 6.84 19.36 -26.56
N CYS A 65 6.48 18.58 -25.57
CA CYS A 65 5.15 18.59 -24.97
C CYS A 65 5.16 18.74 -23.44
N GLY A 66 4.03 19.22 -22.93
CA GLY A 66 3.73 19.30 -21.51
C GLY A 66 4.56 20.32 -20.74
N GLU A 67 4.21 20.51 -19.48
CA GLU A 67 4.91 21.44 -18.55
C GLU A 67 6.36 21.03 -18.27
N HIS A 68 6.67 19.74 -18.43
CA HIS A 68 8.00 19.18 -18.19
C HIS A 68 8.91 19.20 -19.42
N GLU A 69 8.44 19.75 -20.54
CA GLU A 69 9.17 19.84 -21.79
C GLU A 69 9.75 18.49 -22.28
N ASN A 70 8.92 17.42 -22.24
CA ASN A 70 9.33 16.12 -22.74
C ASN A 70 9.39 16.14 -24.28
N ASN A 71 10.45 15.57 -24.86
CA ASN A 71 10.52 15.31 -26.29
C ASN A 71 10.01 13.89 -26.59
N VAL A 72 9.91 13.56 -27.88
CA VAL A 72 9.43 12.26 -28.37
C VAL A 72 10.27 11.09 -27.82
N LEU A 73 11.60 11.25 -27.72
CA LEU A 73 12.50 10.22 -27.19
C LEU A 73 12.32 10.03 -25.68
N SER A 74 12.14 11.11 -24.89
CA SER A 74 11.83 11.02 -23.46
C SER A 74 10.57 10.17 -23.21
N LEU A 75 9.50 10.39 -23.97
CA LEU A 75 8.28 9.59 -23.89
C LEU A 75 8.50 8.14 -24.31
N ALA A 76 9.32 7.90 -25.35
CA ALA A 76 9.62 6.55 -25.81
C ALA A 76 10.33 5.72 -24.73
N VAL A 77 11.34 6.27 -24.06
CA VAL A 77 12.04 5.56 -22.98
C VAL A 77 11.16 5.38 -21.75
N GLN A 78 10.36 6.38 -21.38
CA GLN A 78 9.38 6.29 -20.30
C GLN A 78 8.29 5.24 -20.57
N SER A 79 7.96 4.97 -21.86
CA SER A 79 7.05 3.88 -22.21
C SER A 79 7.60 2.49 -21.88
N GLY A 80 8.91 2.34 -21.71
CA GLY A 80 9.60 1.09 -21.42
C GLY A 80 9.61 0.09 -22.59
N SER A 81 9.35 0.53 -23.83
CA SER A 81 9.37 -0.31 -25.02
C SER A 81 10.67 -0.11 -25.82
N LEU A 82 11.54 -1.12 -25.83
CA LEU A 82 12.79 -1.10 -26.58
C LEU A 82 12.57 -0.83 -28.07
N ASP A 83 11.51 -1.41 -28.66
CA ASP A 83 11.22 -1.25 -30.07
C ASP A 83 10.80 0.19 -30.43
N LYS A 84 9.99 0.84 -29.57
CA LYS A 84 9.63 2.25 -29.74
C LYS A 84 10.86 3.15 -29.64
N VAL A 85 11.73 2.92 -28.63
CA VAL A 85 12.98 3.66 -28.46
C VAL A 85 13.87 3.53 -29.68
N ARG A 86 14.03 2.30 -30.20
CA ARG A 86 14.83 2.03 -31.40
C ARG A 86 14.31 2.79 -32.61
N LEU A 87 13.00 2.77 -32.86
CA LEU A 87 12.39 3.47 -33.98
C LEU A 87 12.62 4.99 -33.93
N ILE A 88 12.47 5.57 -32.75
CA ILE A 88 12.62 7.02 -32.58
C ILE A 88 14.10 7.43 -32.73
N LEU A 89 15.04 6.62 -32.24
CA LEU A 89 16.48 6.83 -32.47
C LEU A 89 16.86 6.68 -33.95
N ASP A 90 16.31 5.67 -34.64
CA ASP A 90 16.53 5.44 -36.07
C ASP A 90 15.93 6.56 -36.96
N ALA A 91 14.86 7.22 -36.47
CA ALA A 91 14.29 8.41 -37.09
C ALA A 91 15.15 9.68 -36.88
N GLY A 92 16.18 9.63 -36.02
CA GLY A 92 17.15 10.71 -35.84
C GLY A 92 16.90 11.62 -34.63
N ALA A 93 16.12 11.17 -33.65
CA ALA A 93 15.89 11.96 -32.43
C ALA A 93 17.18 12.34 -31.70
N ASN A 94 17.23 13.55 -31.13
CA ASN A 94 18.38 14.03 -30.37
C ASN A 94 18.50 13.28 -29.04
N ILE A 95 19.46 12.33 -28.98
CA ILE A 95 19.70 11.48 -27.82
C ILE A 95 20.23 12.26 -26.59
N ASN A 96 20.85 13.42 -26.83
CA ASN A 96 21.45 14.25 -25.76
C ASN A 96 20.59 15.49 -25.43
N TYR A 97 19.29 15.45 -25.77
CA TYR A 97 18.34 16.46 -25.34
C TYR A 97 18.25 16.51 -23.82
N GLN A 98 18.32 17.71 -23.25
CA GLN A 98 18.12 17.96 -21.82
C GLN A 98 16.93 18.88 -21.60
N ARG A 99 16.05 18.51 -20.68
CA ARG A 99 14.96 19.38 -20.21
C ARG A 99 15.53 20.57 -19.43
N PRO A 100 14.78 21.65 -19.19
CA PRO A 100 15.24 22.81 -18.40
C PRO A 100 15.70 22.45 -16.97
N ASN A 101 15.14 21.40 -16.39
CA ASN A 101 15.58 20.86 -15.09
C ASN A 101 16.84 19.98 -15.18
N GLY A 102 17.42 19.81 -16.37
CA GLY A 102 18.59 18.99 -16.64
C GLY A 102 18.35 17.49 -16.73
N TYR A 103 17.11 17.04 -16.64
CA TYR A 103 16.79 15.63 -16.86
C TYR A 103 17.02 15.28 -18.32
N HIS A 104 17.51 14.06 -18.57
CA HIS A 104 17.91 13.57 -19.88
C HIS A 104 17.53 12.10 -20.03
N VAL A 105 17.67 11.58 -21.25
CA VAL A 105 17.16 10.26 -21.65
C VAL A 105 17.56 9.09 -20.74
N LEU A 106 18.76 9.09 -20.14
CA LEU A 106 19.17 8.01 -19.24
C LEU A 106 18.43 8.08 -17.90
N ILE A 107 18.19 9.28 -17.35
CA ILE A 107 17.36 9.45 -16.14
C ILE A 107 15.90 9.09 -16.47
N ASP A 108 15.38 9.55 -17.61
CA ASP A 108 14.01 9.25 -18.04
C ASP A 108 13.77 7.74 -18.22
N ALA A 109 14.77 7.00 -18.73
CA ALA A 109 14.69 5.56 -18.84
C ALA A 109 14.60 4.86 -17.48
N ILE A 110 15.40 5.29 -16.51
CA ILE A 110 15.41 4.69 -15.17
C ILE A 110 14.13 5.05 -14.42
N ASP A 111 13.68 6.31 -14.47
CA ASP A 111 12.46 6.79 -13.83
C ASP A 111 11.22 6.10 -14.41
N GLY A 112 11.07 6.09 -15.73
CA GLY A 112 9.95 5.46 -16.42
C GLY A 112 9.88 3.94 -16.23
N CYS A 113 11.02 3.26 -16.24
CA CYS A 113 11.10 1.81 -16.05
C CYS A 113 11.08 1.37 -14.58
N GLY A 114 11.38 2.26 -13.64
CA GLY A 114 11.35 1.98 -12.20
C GLY A 114 9.95 1.73 -11.64
N ILE A 115 8.93 2.30 -12.27
CA ILE A 115 7.53 2.18 -11.84
C ILE A 115 6.89 0.84 -12.25
N SER A 116 7.44 0.13 -13.23
CA SER A 116 6.89 -1.14 -13.74
C SER A 116 7.98 -2.20 -13.87
N LYS A 117 7.87 -3.26 -13.05
CA LYS A 117 8.81 -4.41 -13.03
C LYS A 117 8.90 -5.20 -14.36
N ASP A 118 8.00 -4.94 -15.31
CA ASP A 118 7.88 -5.67 -16.58
C ASP A 118 8.57 -4.98 -17.76
N ARG A 119 9.39 -3.95 -17.52
CA ARG A 119 9.98 -3.13 -18.58
C ARG A 119 11.45 -3.48 -18.84
N GLU A 120 11.85 -3.30 -20.10
CA GLU A 120 13.18 -3.66 -20.61
C GLU A 120 14.25 -2.59 -20.30
N LEU A 121 14.42 -2.19 -19.02
CA LEU A 121 15.34 -1.12 -18.60
C LEU A 121 16.77 -1.36 -19.10
N LEU A 122 17.35 -2.51 -18.81
CA LEU A 122 18.76 -2.78 -19.17
C LEU A 122 18.98 -2.81 -20.67
N PRO A 123 18.14 -3.46 -21.50
CA PRO A 123 18.21 -3.36 -22.95
C PRO A 123 18.08 -1.94 -23.49
N ILE A 124 17.18 -1.11 -22.89
CA ILE A 124 17.02 0.29 -23.29
C ILE A 124 18.28 1.09 -22.92
N LEU A 125 18.79 0.98 -21.70
CA LEU A 125 20.03 1.65 -21.28
C LEU A 125 21.20 1.25 -22.17
N SER A 126 21.37 -0.05 -22.46
CA SER A 126 22.40 -0.55 -23.36
C SER A 126 22.31 0.09 -24.74
N LEU A 127 21.10 0.14 -25.32
CA LEU A 127 20.87 0.79 -26.62
C LEU A 127 21.22 2.29 -26.58
N LEU A 128 20.81 3.02 -25.55
CA LEU A 128 21.10 4.44 -25.40
C LEU A 128 22.61 4.70 -25.30
N ILE A 129 23.31 3.90 -24.50
CA ILE A 129 24.77 3.97 -24.35
C ILE A 129 25.48 3.67 -25.68
N GLU A 130 25.09 2.61 -26.39
CA GLU A 130 25.60 2.25 -27.71
C GLU A 130 25.40 3.36 -28.75
N ARG A 131 24.31 4.10 -28.65
CA ARG A 131 23.96 5.22 -29.55
C ARG A 131 24.58 6.54 -29.12
N GLY A 132 25.38 6.59 -28.03
CA GLY A 132 26.18 7.73 -27.61
C GLY A 132 25.45 8.70 -26.65
N ALA A 133 24.58 8.21 -25.80
CA ALA A 133 24.03 9.00 -24.71
C ALA A 133 25.13 9.46 -23.74
N GLU A 134 25.15 10.73 -23.38
CA GLU A 134 26.13 11.31 -22.47
C GLU A 134 25.92 10.85 -21.03
N LEU A 135 26.92 10.19 -20.43
CA LEU A 135 26.88 9.66 -19.07
C LEU A 135 27.16 10.72 -18.00
N SER A 136 27.75 11.86 -18.39
CA SER A 136 28.20 12.92 -17.46
C SER A 136 27.15 14.00 -17.19
N ASN A 137 26.00 13.94 -17.84
CA ASN A 137 24.94 14.93 -17.66
C ASN A 137 24.35 14.84 -16.24
N VAL A 138 24.12 16.03 -15.65
CA VAL A 138 23.52 16.14 -14.32
C VAL A 138 22.33 17.10 -14.36
N SER A 139 21.32 16.81 -13.54
CA SER A 139 20.17 17.69 -13.35
C SER A 139 20.52 18.92 -12.51
N ILE A 140 19.61 19.90 -12.43
CA ILE A 140 19.73 21.06 -11.51
C ILE A 140 19.78 20.63 -10.03
N TYR A 141 19.37 19.38 -9.74
CA TYR A 141 19.45 18.76 -8.41
C TYR A 141 20.78 18.02 -8.18
N SER A 142 21.75 18.18 -9.09
CA SER A 142 23.04 17.46 -9.07
C SER A 142 22.87 15.92 -9.15
N GLU A 143 21.82 15.45 -9.81
CA GLU A 143 21.62 14.02 -10.08
C GLU A 143 22.15 13.65 -11.47
N SER A 144 23.13 12.72 -11.52
CA SER A 144 23.48 11.99 -12.73
C SER A 144 22.62 10.73 -12.87
N ALA A 145 22.58 10.12 -14.07
CA ALA A 145 21.89 8.85 -14.28
C ALA A 145 22.39 7.76 -13.30
N LEU A 146 23.69 7.75 -13.01
CA LEU A 146 24.30 6.82 -12.07
C LEU A 146 23.78 7.04 -10.64
N ARG A 147 23.72 8.30 -10.20
CA ARG A 147 23.20 8.65 -8.87
C ARG A 147 21.71 8.34 -8.75
N PHE A 148 20.94 8.62 -9.80
CA PHE A 148 19.52 8.31 -9.87
C PHE A 148 19.28 6.79 -9.78
N ALA A 149 20.01 5.98 -10.59
CA ALA A 149 19.94 4.52 -10.55
C ALA A 149 20.26 3.95 -9.16
N SER A 150 21.28 4.52 -8.48
CA SER A 150 21.64 4.12 -7.11
C SER A 150 20.54 4.50 -6.09
N ARG A 151 19.85 5.63 -6.27
CA ARG A 151 18.77 6.08 -5.39
C ARG A 151 17.53 5.20 -5.47
N VAL A 152 17.21 4.73 -6.68
CA VAL A 152 16.07 3.84 -6.92
C VAL A 152 16.48 2.35 -6.82
N GLU A 153 17.66 2.07 -6.27
CA GLU A 153 18.18 0.72 -6.00
C GLU A 153 18.26 -0.19 -7.24
N SER A 154 18.33 0.39 -8.44
CA SER A 154 18.52 -0.35 -9.69
C SER A 154 20.00 -0.69 -9.89
N PHE A 155 20.52 -1.64 -9.10
CA PHE A 155 21.96 -1.95 -9.05
C PHE A 155 22.51 -2.56 -10.35
N ASP A 156 21.69 -3.26 -11.12
CA ASP A 156 22.08 -3.73 -12.46
C ASP A 156 22.27 -2.56 -13.44
N ALA A 157 21.42 -1.52 -13.34
CA ALA A 157 21.62 -0.29 -14.12
C ALA A 157 22.87 0.47 -13.64
N VAL A 158 23.11 0.53 -12.33
CA VAL A 158 24.35 1.11 -11.78
C VAL A 158 25.57 0.41 -12.33
N LYS A 159 25.59 -0.94 -12.31
CA LYS A 159 26.67 -1.74 -12.86
C LYS A 159 26.90 -1.44 -14.34
N LEU A 160 25.84 -1.44 -15.15
CA LEU A 160 25.91 -1.16 -16.58
C LEU A 160 26.48 0.24 -16.86
N LEU A 161 26.04 1.26 -16.12
CA LEU A 161 26.52 2.64 -16.26
C LEU A 161 28.00 2.77 -15.87
N LEU A 162 28.44 2.08 -14.80
CA LEU A 162 29.86 2.06 -14.38
C LEU A 162 30.73 1.36 -15.43
N GLU A 163 30.30 0.23 -15.97
CA GLU A 163 31.00 -0.50 -17.05
C GLU A 163 31.10 0.35 -18.32
N ALA A 164 30.11 1.20 -18.59
CA ALA A 164 30.12 2.15 -19.69
C ALA A 164 31.00 3.39 -19.43
N GLY A 165 31.55 3.56 -18.23
CA GLY A 165 32.47 4.65 -17.88
C GLY A 165 31.83 5.84 -17.17
N ALA A 166 30.63 5.70 -16.60
CA ALA A 166 30.05 6.74 -15.74
C ALA A 166 30.96 7.05 -14.54
N ASN A 167 30.97 8.30 -14.09
CA ASN A 167 31.86 8.75 -13.03
C ASN A 167 31.43 8.24 -11.65
N ALA A 168 32.11 7.23 -11.13
CA ALA A 168 31.82 6.65 -9.81
C ALA A 168 31.94 7.64 -8.64
N SER A 169 32.66 8.77 -8.80
CA SER A 169 32.76 9.79 -7.76
C SER A 169 31.43 10.45 -7.43
N ASP A 170 30.44 10.40 -8.33
CA ASP A 170 29.10 10.93 -8.14
C ASP A 170 28.36 10.23 -7.00
N LEU A 171 28.71 8.96 -6.72
CA LEU A 171 28.15 8.14 -5.66
C LEU A 171 28.87 8.28 -4.31
N GLN A 172 30.05 8.91 -4.30
CA GLN A 172 30.98 8.92 -3.16
C GLN A 172 31.39 7.48 -2.73
N TRP A 173 31.36 6.53 -3.68
CA TRP A 173 31.71 5.15 -3.41
C TRP A 173 33.20 4.94 -3.30
N THR A 174 33.58 4.14 -2.33
CA THR A 174 34.94 3.60 -2.24
C THR A 174 35.17 2.54 -3.32
N GLY A 175 36.44 2.22 -3.62
CA GLY A 175 36.76 1.12 -4.51
C GLY A 175 36.17 -0.22 -4.05
N LEU A 176 35.97 -0.38 -2.72
CA LEU A 176 35.34 -1.55 -2.13
C LEU A 176 33.84 -1.63 -2.49
N MET A 177 33.09 -0.51 -2.40
CA MET A 177 31.68 -0.46 -2.81
C MET A 177 31.49 -0.73 -4.31
N GLN A 178 32.41 -0.23 -5.14
CA GLN A 178 32.41 -0.53 -6.58
C GLN A 178 32.61 -2.03 -6.84
N ALA A 179 33.56 -2.67 -6.15
CA ALA A 179 33.80 -4.11 -6.28
C ALA A 179 32.57 -4.93 -5.81
N ILE A 180 31.85 -4.46 -4.78
CA ILE A 180 30.63 -5.11 -4.27
C ILE A 180 29.53 -5.14 -5.33
N VAL A 181 29.21 -4.01 -5.95
CA VAL A 181 28.14 -3.95 -6.95
C VAL A 181 28.49 -4.71 -8.22
N CYS A 182 29.77 -4.73 -8.60
CA CYS A 182 30.26 -5.50 -9.74
C CYS A 182 30.35 -7.01 -9.47
N ASP A 183 30.05 -7.46 -8.24
CA ASP A 183 30.15 -8.85 -7.81
C ASP A 183 31.56 -9.45 -7.96
N ASP A 184 32.57 -8.60 -7.80
CA ASP A 184 33.99 -8.99 -7.93
C ASP A 184 34.56 -9.38 -6.56
N LEU A 185 34.21 -10.62 -6.12
CA LEU A 185 34.62 -11.15 -4.82
C LEU A 185 36.13 -11.21 -4.64
N GLU A 186 36.89 -11.48 -5.72
CA GLU A 186 38.35 -11.55 -5.64
C GLU A 186 38.95 -10.15 -5.42
N ASN A 187 38.43 -9.13 -6.11
CA ASN A 187 38.87 -7.76 -5.89
C ASN A 187 38.46 -7.27 -4.47
N VAL A 188 37.26 -7.65 -3.98
CA VAL A 188 36.88 -7.41 -2.58
C VAL A 188 37.91 -7.95 -1.60
N LYS A 189 38.39 -9.21 -1.77
CA LYS A 189 39.44 -9.81 -0.93
C LYS A 189 40.75 -9.05 -1.01
N VAL A 190 41.14 -8.65 -2.24
CA VAL A 190 42.39 -7.87 -2.47
C VAL A 190 42.29 -6.50 -1.77
N LEU A 191 41.18 -5.83 -1.88
CA LEU A 191 40.95 -4.52 -1.23
C LEU A 191 40.91 -4.66 0.31
N LEU A 192 40.25 -5.69 0.84
CA LEU A 192 40.20 -5.95 2.30
C LEU A 192 41.59 -6.23 2.88
N ALA A 193 42.48 -6.90 2.11
CA ALA A 193 43.87 -7.13 2.53
C ALA A 193 44.69 -5.83 2.68
N GLN A 194 44.23 -4.71 2.11
CA GLN A 194 44.86 -3.41 2.23
C GLN A 194 44.34 -2.60 3.46
N ASN A 195 43.52 -3.21 4.33
CA ASN A 195 42.90 -2.59 5.49
C ASN A 195 42.15 -1.28 5.14
N PRO A 196 41.14 -1.32 4.27
CA PRO A 196 40.35 -0.15 3.90
C PRO A 196 39.54 0.36 5.07
N ASP A 197 39.11 1.61 5.00
CA ASP A 197 38.15 2.17 5.95
C ASP A 197 36.76 1.54 5.72
N LEU A 198 36.37 0.61 6.60
CA LEU A 198 35.07 -0.06 6.56
C LEU A 198 33.92 0.84 7.09
N SER A 199 34.25 1.96 7.72
CA SER A 199 33.27 2.95 8.21
C SER A 199 32.97 4.04 7.18
N ALA A 200 33.67 4.08 6.04
CA ALA A 200 33.41 5.05 4.98
C ALA A 200 31.96 4.91 4.48
N ARG A 201 31.29 6.06 4.29
CA ARG A 201 29.88 6.10 3.89
C ARG A 201 29.72 6.71 2.51
N ASP A 202 28.78 6.16 1.76
CA ASP A 202 28.33 6.74 0.50
C ASP A 202 27.35 7.92 0.71
N CYS A 203 26.85 8.47 -0.39
CA CYS A 203 25.88 9.59 -0.35
C CYS A 203 24.52 9.22 0.30
N TRP A 204 24.26 7.94 0.53
CA TRP A 204 23.08 7.41 1.21
C TRP A 204 23.38 6.92 2.63
N SER A 205 24.53 7.31 3.17
CA SER A 205 25.02 6.93 4.49
C SER A 205 25.19 5.41 4.70
N ARG A 206 25.40 4.63 3.59
CA ARG A 206 25.67 3.20 3.69
C ARG A 206 27.18 2.97 3.81
N THR A 207 27.57 2.10 4.74
CA THR A 207 28.92 1.55 4.76
C THR A 207 29.05 0.40 3.73
N PRO A 208 30.25 -0.03 3.34
CA PRO A 208 30.43 -1.18 2.45
C PRO A 208 29.67 -2.43 2.91
N TRP A 209 29.58 -2.64 4.23
CA TRP A 209 28.82 -3.75 4.79
C TRP A 209 27.31 -3.61 4.60
N LEU A 210 26.70 -2.48 4.99
CA LEU A 210 25.27 -2.22 4.78
C LEU A 210 24.90 -2.28 3.29
N PHE A 211 25.79 -1.73 2.43
CA PHE A 211 25.62 -1.80 0.99
C PHE A 211 25.63 -3.23 0.45
N SER A 212 26.50 -4.11 0.98
CA SER A 212 26.51 -5.53 0.60
C SER A 212 25.23 -6.28 0.95
N LEU A 213 24.56 -5.90 2.05
CA LEU A 213 23.25 -6.45 2.45
C LEU A 213 22.14 -6.04 1.48
N GLU A 214 22.13 -4.76 1.08
CA GLU A 214 21.14 -4.20 0.17
C GLU A 214 21.25 -4.80 -1.24
N VAL A 215 22.49 -4.95 -1.75
CA VAL A 215 22.76 -5.56 -3.06
C VAL A 215 22.60 -7.09 -3.04
N GLY A 216 22.43 -7.70 -1.87
CA GLY A 216 22.24 -9.15 -1.73
C GLY A 216 23.52 -9.98 -1.86
N LYS A 217 24.70 -9.39 -1.60
CA LYS A 217 25.98 -10.09 -1.74
C LYS A 217 26.40 -10.79 -0.45
N LEU A 218 25.74 -11.93 -0.16
CA LEU A 218 25.89 -12.67 1.10
C LEU A 218 27.34 -13.01 1.43
N GLU A 219 28.11 -13.58 0.48
CA GLU A 219 29.51 -13.95 0.74
C GLU A 219 30.40 -12.73 1.01
N THR A 220 30.11 -11.62 0.34
CA THR A 220 30.78 -10.34 0.61
C THR A 220 30.42 -9.79 1.97
N ALA A 221 29.13 -9.85 2.37
CA ALA A 221 28.68 -9.43 3.69
C ALA A 221 29.38 -10.22 4.81
N LYS A 222 29.51 -11.54 4.65
CA LYS A 222 30.25 -12.41 5.58
C LYS A 222 31.73 -12.02 5.69
N LEU A 223 32.38 -11.74 4.55
CA LEU A 223 33.78 -11.31 4.52
C LEU A 223 33.97 -9.97 5.22
N LEU A 224 33.09 -9.00 4.98
CA LEU A 224 33.15 -7.67 5.60
C LEU A 224 32.98 -7.73 7.13
N LEU A 225 32.04 -8.54 7.63
CA LEU A 225 31.93 -8.77 9.08
C LEU A 225 33.19 -9.45 9.65
N SER A 226 33.74 -10.42 8.95
CA SER A 226 34.98 -11.10 9.36
C SER A 226 36.18 -10.16 9.37
N ALA A 227 36.18 -9.14 8.49
CA ALA A 227 37.20 -8.10 8.41
C ALA A 227 37.02 -6.99 9.46
N GLY A 228 35.97 -7.03 10.29
CA GLY A 228 35.72 -6.09 11.39
C GLY A 228 34.74 -4.96 11.08
N ALA A 229 33.87 -5.12 10.08
CA ALA A 229 32.75 -4.20 9.91
C ALA A 229 31.85 -4.17 11.15
N ASP A 230 31.34 -2.99 11.49
CA ASP A 230 30.51 -2.81 12.69
C ASP A 230 29.13 -3.46 12.50
N ARG A 231 28.88 -4.51 13.27
CA ARG A 231 27.61 -5.23 13.29
C ARG A 231 26.42 -4.36 13.71
N SER A 232 26.67 -3.34 14.54
CA SER A 232 25.65 -2.42 15.04
C SER A 232 25.42 -1.20 14.16
N ASP A 233 26.08 -1.14 13.00
CA ASP A 233 26.02 -0.02 12.09
C ASP A 233 24.59 0.23 11.59
N ARG A 234 24.27 1.49 11.37
CA ARG A 234 22.97 1.95 10.90
C ARG A 234 23.16 2.94 9.74
N GLY A 235 22.26 2.88 8.79
CA GLY A 235 22.27 3.77 7.66
C GLY A 235 21.44 5.04 7.85
N HIS A 236 21.04 5.64 6.74
CA HIS A 236 20.18 6.81 6.74
C HIS A 236 18.88 6.56 7.51
N CYS A 237 18.41 7.56 8.27
CA CYS A 237 17.21 7.45 9.12
C CYS A 237 17.28 6.29 10.13
N GLY A 238 18.47 5.88 10.58
CA GLY A 238 18.61 4.82 11.55
C GLY A 238 18.31 3.41 11.02
N LYS A 239 18.21 3.22 9.70
CA LYS A 239 17.90 1.94 9.04
C LYS A 239 18.79 0.82 9.54
N THR A 240 18.19 -0.26 10.03
CA THR A 240 18.90 -1.39 10.64
C THR A 240 19.41 -2.38 9.60
N PRO A 241 20.40 -3.24 9.91
CA PRO A 241 20.90 -4.23 8.97
C PRO A 241 19.84 -5.17 8.39
N LEU A 242 18.82 -5.56 9.17
CA LEU A 242 17.72 -6.42 8.72
C LEU A 242 16.81 -5.74 7.68
N MET A 243 16.76 -4.42 7.65
CA MET A 243 15.89 -3.67 6.74
C MET A 243 16.43 -3.61 5.31
N TYR A 244 17.76 -3.69 5.12
CA TYR A 244 18.37 -3.60 3.81
C TYR A 244 18.00 -4.73 2.85
N PRO A 245 18.03 -6.02 3.24
CA PRO A 245 17.64 -7.10 2.36
C PRO A 245 16.13 -7.15 2.06
N ILE A 246 15.31 -6.52 2.89
CA ILE A 246 13.84 -6.56 2.75
C ILE A 246 13.37 -5.79 1.52
N GLU A 247 13.85 -4.59 1.30
CA GLU A 247 13.42 -3.71 0.20
C GLU A 247 13.67 -4.34 -1.17
N ASN A 248 14.76 -5.10 -1.31
CA ASN A 248 15.14 -5.79 -2.54
C ASN A 248 14.80 -7.29 -2.54
N GLY A 249 14.10 -7.79 -1.54
CA GLY A 249 13.69 -9.19 -1.44
C GLY A 249 14.85 -10.18 -1.37
N GLN A 250 15.97 -9.80 -0.72
CA GLN A 250 17.18 -10.61 -0.59
C GLN A 250 17.03 -11.64 0.53
N ILE A 251 16.26 -12.68 0.26
CA ILE A 251 15.81 -13.67 1.25
C ILE A 251 16.99 -14.38 1.95
N GLU A 252 17.99 -14.85 1.19
CA GLU A 252 19.13 -15.55 1.77
C GLU A 252 19.94 -14.68 2.74
N VAL A 253 20.03 -13.37 2.46
CA VAL A 253 20.70 -12.42 3.34
C VAL A 253 19.88 -12.18 4.60
N LEU A 254 18.55 -12.04 4.47
CA LEU A 254 17.64 -11.86 5.61
C LEU A 254 17.71 -13.07 6.56
N GLU A 255 17.57 -14.29 6.03
CA GLU A 255 17.66 -15.53 6.81
C GLU A 255 19.01 -15.64 7.54
N TRP A 256 20.11 -15.38 6.83
CA TRP A 256 21.43 -15.40 7.43
C TRP A 256 21.58 -14.38 8.56
N LEU A 257 21.09 -13.13 8.41
CA LEU A 257 21.15 -12.14 9.48
C LEU A 257 20.36 -12.58 10.71
N ILE A 258 19.17 -13.18 10.54
CA ILE A 258 18.37 -13.73 11.62
C ILE A 258 19.12 -14.86 12.34
N GLU A 259 19.71 -15.81 11.58
CA GLU A 259 20.54 -16.89 12.12
C GLU A 259 21.76 -16.38 12.92
N GLN A 260 22.34 -15.24 12.49
CA GLN A 260 23.43 -14.59 13.21
C GLN A 260 22.94 -13.86 14.48
N GLY A 261 21.64 -13.88 14.79
CA GLY A 261 21.05 -13.28 15.98
C GLY A 261 21.00 -11.75 15.91
N PHE A 262 20.75 -11.17 14.75
CA PHE A 262 20.38 -9.76 14.67
C PHE A 262 18.99 -9.56 15.26
N ASP A 263 18.80 -8.41 15.93
CA ASP A 263 17.54 -8.10 16.61
C ASP A 263 16.42 -7.86 15.61
N ILE A 264 15.47 -8.80 15.56
CA ILE A 264 14.32 -8.77 14.66
C ILE A 264 13.33 -7.63 14.97
N GLU A 265 13.41 -7.07 16.18
CA GLU A 265 12.59 -5.95 16.65
C GLU A 265 13.32 -4.61 16.62
N ALA A 266 14.57 -4.57 16.12
CA ALA A 266 15.33 -3.33 16.02
C ALA A 266 14.64 -2.33 15.09
N THR A 267 14.39 -1.12 15.56
CA THR A 267 13.66 -0.08 14.84
C THR A 267 14.59 0.95 14.22
N ASP A 268 14.14 1.61 13.16
CA ASP A 268 14.72 2.84 12.62
C ASP A 268 14.33 4.07 13.45
N ASP A 269 14.67 5.28 12.97
CA ASP A 269 14.35 6.56 13.63
C ASP A 269 12.84 6.88 13.64
N PHE A 270 12.05 6.21 12.81
CA PHE A 270 10.59 6.32 12.76
C PHE A 270 9.88 5.27 13.62
N ASN A 271 10.63 4.49 14.41
CA ASN A 271 10.15 3.35 15.18
C ASN A 271 9.54 2.24 14.32
N SER A 272 9.84 2.22 13.00
CA SER A 272 9.43 1.15 12.11
C SER A 272 10.28 -0.10 12.36
N THR A 273 9.63 -1.27 12.42
CA THR A 273 10.31 -2.58 12.55
C THR A 273 10.59 -3.18 11.17
N PRO A 274 11.48 -4.18 11.06
CA PRO A 274 11.63 -4.95 9.82
C PRO A 274 10.32 -5.53 9.28
N LEU A 275 9.40 -5.95 10.17
CA LEU A 275 8.09 -6.48 9.77
C LEU A 275 7.18 -5.39 9.18
N ILE A 276 7.15 -4.19 9.77
CA ILE A 276 6.38 -3.04 9.24
C ILE A 276 6.89 -2.69 7.85
N LEU A 277 8.22 -2.55 7.68
CA LEU A 277 8.83 -2.27 6.37
C LEU A 277 8.53 -3.36 5.34
N ALA A 278 8.62 -4.65 5.73
CA ALA A 278 8.33 -5.76 4.83
C ALA A 278 6.88 -5.76 4.33
N ALA A 279 5.94 -5.41 5.20
CA ALA A 279 4.52 -5.30 4.86
C ALA A 279 4.26 -4.13 3.90
N GLU A 280 4.86 -2.97 4.14
CA GLU A 280 4.79 -1.78 3.29
C GLU A 280 5.36 -2.02 1.90
N CYS A 281 6.56 -2.61 1.82
CA CYS A 281 7.22 -2.95 0.55
C CYS A 281 6.54 -4.10 -0.22
N GLY A 282 5.59 -4.81 0.39
CA GLY A 282 4.96 -5.98 -0.24
C GLY A 282 5.86 -7.21 -0.31
N ALA A 283 6.90 -7.27 0.51
CA ALA A 283 7.89 -8.34 0.55
C ALA A 283 7.34 -9.58 1.27
N THR A 284 6.42 -10.28 0.62
CA THR A 284 5.61 -11.37 1.20
C THR A 284 6.46 -12.47 1.84
N ASP A 285 7.55 -12.90 1.19
CA ASP A 285 8.44 -13.92 1.76
C ASP A 285 9.21 -13.40 2.98
N CYS A 286 9.61 -12.12 2.98
CA CYS A 286 10.23 -11.49 4.15
C CYS A 286 9.25 -11.44 5.33
N VAL A 287 7.97 -11.06 5.08
CA VAL A 287 6.93 -11.08 6.13
C VAL A 287 6.79 -12.47 6.72
N ARG A 288 6.70 -13.51 5.89
CA ARG A 288 6.60 -14.90 6.35
C ARG A 288 7.78 -15.29 7.24
N ILE A 289 9.01 -15.03 6.79
CA ILE A 289 10.23 -15.37 7.54
C ILE A 289 10.29 -14.61 8.87
N LEU A 290 9.98 -13.33 8.88
CA LEU A 290 9.97 -12.52 10.09
C LEU A 290 8.95 -13.04 11.11
N LEU A 291 7.74 -13.38 10.68
CA LEU A 291 6.69 -13.95 11.56
C LEU A 291 7.07 -15.33 12.08
N GLU A 292 7.62 -16.23 11.23
CA GLU A 292 8.11 -17.55 11.63
C GLU A 292 9.25 -17.47 12.67
N ASN A 293 10.03 -16.39 12.68
CA ASN A 293 11.09 -16.13 13.64
C ASN A 293 10.65 -15.23 14.80
N GLY A 294 9.34 -15.02 14.98
CA GLY A 294 8.76 -14.43 16.17
C GLY A 294 8.70 -12.90 16.19
N ALA A 295 8.75 -12.24 15.01
CA ALA A 295 8.50 -10.81 14.93
C ALA A 295 7.10 -10.47 15.48
N ASN A 296 7.00 -9.41 16.27
CA ASN A 296 5.76 -8.98 16.90
C ASN A 296 4.90 -8.15 15.91
N PRO A 297 3.77 -8.68 15.41
CA PRO A 297 2.94 -8.00 14.43
C PRO A 297 2.22 -6.76 14.99
N SER A 298 2.09 -6.65 16.32
CA SER A 298 1.38 -5.56 16.99
C SER A 298 2.28 -4.36 17.33
N ARG A 299 3.55 -4.35 16.91
CA ARG A 299 4.41 -3.16 17.02
C ARG A 299 3.85 -2.02 16.19
N ILE A 300 4.04 -0.79 16.67
CA ILE A 300 3.60 0.42 15.99
C ILE A 300 4.79 1.34 15.71
N ASP A 301 4.73 2.02 14.57
CA ASP A 301 5.64 3.11 14.21
C ASP A 301 5.26 4.44 14.91
N ASN A 302 5.99 5.51 14.62
CA ASN A 302 5.70 6.85 15.17
C ASN A 302 4.38 7.47 14.64
N CYS A 303 3.82 6.92 13.55
CA CYS A 303 2.52 7.29 12.99
C CYS A 303 1.38 6.43 13.54
N SER A 304 1.68 5.52 14.49
CA SER A 304 0.75 4.53 15.05
C SER A 304 0.31 3.44 14.06
N ASN A 305 1.06 3.21 12.99
CA ASN A 305 0.79 2.13 12.05
C ASN A 305 1.42 0.82 12.54
N LYS A 306 0.67 -0.28 12.41
CA LYS A 306 1.15 -1.66 12.47
C LYS A 306 1.49 -2.16 11.05
N ALA A 307 2.12 -3.32 10.96
CA ALA A 307 2.37 -3.98 9.68
C ALA A 307 1.08 -4.19 8.86
N ILE A 308 -0.05 -4.52 9.51
CA ILE A 308 -1.32 -4.75 8.81
C ILE A 308 -1.93 -3.47 8.21
N ASN A 309 -1.71 -2.28 8.81
CA ASN A 309 -2.19 -1.01 8.26
C ASN A 309 -1.47 -0.64 6.95
N LEU A 310 -0.19 -1.03 6.83
CA LEU A 310 0.68 -0.72 5.70
C LEU A 310 0.83 -1.89 4.71
N ALA A 311 0.17 -3.02 4.97
CA ALA A 311 0.22 -4.18 4.09
C ALA A 311 -0.23 -3.80 2.67
N SER A 312 0.61 -4.08 1.67
CA SER A 312 0.39 -3.69 0.28
C SER A 312 -0.31 -4.75 -0.57
N ASN A 313 -0.58 -5.94 0.00
CA ASN A 313 -1.32 -7.00 -0.67
C ASN A 313 -2.08 -7.90 0.33
N LEU A 314 -3.15 -8.58 -0.17
CA LEU A 314 -4.02 -9.42 0.66
C LEU A 314 -3.33 -10.67 1.22
N GLN A 315 -2.26 -11.16 0.60
CA GLN A 315 -1.51 -12.31 1.13
C GLN A 315 -0.82 -11.95 2.44
N ILE A 316 -0.19 -10.77 2.50
CA ILE A 316 0.40 -10.24 3.72
C ILE A 316 -0.67 -9.99 4.79
N VAL A 317 -1.81 -9.37 4.41
CA VAL A 317 -2.93 -9.18 5.33
C VAL A 317 -3.35 -10.50 5.98
N ARG A 318 -3.55 -11.56 5.19
CA ARG A 318 -3.95 -12.87 5.72
C ARG A 318 -2.91 -13.48 6.65
N MET A 319 -1.62 -13.39 6.31
CA MET A 319 -0.54 -13.87 7.19
C MET A 319 -0.53 -13.14 8.55
N LEU A 320 -0.78 -11.82 8.56
CA LEU A 320 -0.86 -11.04 9.79
C LEU A 320 -2.13 -11.36 10.60
N VAL A 321 -3.25 -11.60 9.94
CA VAL A 321 -4.49 -12.07 10.61
C VAL A 321 -4.31 -13.47 11.21
N ASP A 322 -3.63 -14.38 10.52
CA ASP A 322 -3.34 -15.75 11.02
C ASP A 322 -2.52 -15.74 12.33
N VAL A 323 -1.69 -14.70 12.53
CA VAL A 323 -0.93 -14.53 13.78
C VAL A 323 -1.64 -13.62 14.80
N GLY A 324 -2.89 -13.22 14.54
CA GLY A 324 -3.78 -12.57 15.51
C GLY A 324 -3.94 -11.05 15.36
N GLU A 325 -3.56 -10.47 14.21
CA GLU A 325 -3.94 -9.08 13.92
C GLU A 325 -5.41 -9.02 13.44
N ASP A 326 -6.04 -7.84 13.64
CA ASP A 326 -7.45 -7.65 13.29
C ASP A 326 -7.58 -7.20 11.84
N LEU A 327 -8.42 -7.90 11.07
CA LEU A 327 -8.76 -7.54 9.70
C LEU A 327 -9.37 -6.12 9.59
N SER A 328 -9.93 -5.60 10.68
CA SER A 328 -10.48 -4.24 10.75
C SER A 328 -9.41 -3.14 10.69
N ASP A 329 -8.15 -3.47 10.92
CA ASP A 329 -7.02 -2.55 10.91
C ASP A 329 -6.39 -2.37 9.50
N ILE A 330 -6.91 -3.02 8.45
CA ILE A 330 -6.38 -2.89 7.08
C ILE A 330 -6.62 -1.49 6.50
N SER A 331 -5.76 -1.09 5.54
CA SER A 331 -5.95 0.15 4.79
C SER A 331 -7.24 0.16 3.96
N ASP A 332 -7.72 1.35 3.60
CA ASP A 332 -8.90 1.50 2.73
C ASP A 332 -8.68 0.83 1.36
N ASP A 333 -7.45 0.85 0.81
CA ASP A 333 -7.12 0.17 -0.44
C ASP A 333 -7.23 -1.36 -0.31
N MET A 334 -6.69 -1.93 0.78
CA MET A 334 -6.81 -3.36 1.03
C MET A 334 -8.25 -3.78 1.28
N ARG A 335 -9.03 -2.92 1.95
CA ARG A 335 -10.46 -3.14 2.14
C ARG A 335 -11.24 -3.13 0.81
N GLN A 336 -10.89 -2.24 -0.12
CA GLN A 336 -11.44 -2.24 -1.46
C GLN A 336 -11.11 -3.54 -2.22
N TYR A 337 -9.87 -3.99 -2.18
CA TYR A 337 -9.49 -5.28 -2.78
C TYR A 337 -10.24 -6.44 -2.14
N LEU A 338 -10.42 -6.43 -0.82
CA LEU A 338 -11.10 -7.47 -0.07
C LEU A 338 -12.61 -7.51 -0.38
N THR A 339 -13.26 -6.36 -0.44
CA THR A 339 -14.73 -6.24 -0.61
C THR A 339 -15.16 -6.16 -2.08
N GLY A 340 -14.27 -5.77 -2.97
CA GLY A 340 -14.57 -5.45 -4.37
C GLY A 340 -15.38 -4.16 -4.55
N VAL A 341 -15.46 -3.29 -3.52
CA VAL A 341 -16.28 -2.06 -3.50
C VAL A 341 -15.48 -0.89 -2.95
N GLY A 342 -15.64 0.29 -3.59
CA GLY A 342 -15.03 1.55 -3.14
C GLY A 342 -14.31 2.30 -4.27
N ASN A 343 -13.96 3.55 -3.99
CA ASN A 343 -13.14 4.42 -4.82
C ASN A 343 -13.75 4.85 -6.18
N TYR A 344 -15.06 5.03 -6.22
CA TYR A 344 -15.77 5.65 -7.32
C TYR A 344 -16.20 7.06 -6.94
N ASP A 345 -16.47 7.91 -7.95
CA ASP A 345 -17.06 9.22 -7.69
C ASP A 345 -18.42 9.07 -7.01
N LEU A 346 -18.71 9.96 -6.05
CA LEU A 346 -20.01 9.98 -5.37
C LEU A 346 -21.06 10.54 -6.32
N GLU A 347 -21.84 9.67 -6.94
CA GLU A 347 -22.97 10.03 -7.78
C GLU A 347 -24.28 9.98 -6.99
N VAL A 348 -24.73 11.14 -6.48
CA VAL A 348 -25.92 11.28 -5.63
C VAL A 348 -26.72 12.50 -6.04
N THR A 349 -28.02 12.33 -6.25
CA THR A 349 -28.94 13.46 -6.41
C THR A 349 -29.29 14.09 -5.06
N LEU A 350 -29.72 15.37 -5.07
CA LEU A 350 -30.20 16.04 -3.85
C LEU A 350 -31.36 15.26 -3.19
N GLU A 351 -32.27 14.69 -3.99
CA GLU A 351 -33.40 13.92 -3.47
C GLU A 351 -32.92 12.66 -2.72
N GLN A 352 -31.96 11.91 -3.28
CA GLN A 352 -31.35 10.74 -2.66
C GLN A 352 -30.64 11.12 -1.37
N TYR A 353 -29.84 12.21 -1.39
CA TYR A 353 -29.19 12.74 -0.19
C TYR A 353 -30.22 13.09 0.90
N LEU A 354 -31.21 13.96 0.62
CA LEU A 354 -32.20 14.39 1.61
C LEU A 354 -33.04 13.23 2.16
N SER A 355 -33.36 12.24 1.32
CA SER A 355 -34.14 11.07 1.74
C SER A 355 -33.34 10.05 2.53
N GLY A 356 -32.01 9.98 2.33
CA GLY A 356 -31.13 8.94 2.90
C GLY A 356 -30.10 9.42 3.93
N ARG A 357 -29.91 10.73 4.13
CA ARG A 357 -28.86 11.28 4.99
C ARG A 357 -28.94 10.87 6.46
N GLU A 358 -30.16 10.64 6.95
CA GLU A 358 -30.36 10.29 8.36
C GLU A 358 -30.17 8.79 8.60
N ARG A 359 -29.53 8.46 9.73
CA ARG A 359 -29.46 7.09 10.21
C ARG A 359 -30.84 6.54 10.53
N ARG A 360 -31.10 5.30 10.14
CA ARG A 360 -32.33 4.55 10.42
C ARG A 360 -32.00 3.22 11.05
N PHE A 361 -32.84 2.77 11.96
CA PHE A 361 -32.80 1.43 12.52
C PHE A 361 -33.71 0.49 11.73
N GLY A 362 -33.33 -0.76 11.63
CA GLY A 362 -34.19 -1.81 11.05
C GLY A 362 -35.42 -2.05 11.93
N LYS A 363 -36.49 -2.54 11.31
CA LYS A 363 -37.76 -2.92 11.97
C LYS A 363 -37.84 -4.43 12.23
N THR A 364 -37.00 -5.21 11.59
CA THR A 364 -36.91 -6.68 11.73
C THR A 364 -35.46 -7.09 11.99
N ASN A 365 -35.24 -8.35 12.30
CA ASN A 365 -33.94 -8.92 12.64
C ASN A 365 -33.52 -10.01 11.61
N PRO A 366 -32.84 -9.65 10.51
CA PRO A 366 -32.55 -8.30 10.00
C PRO A 366 -33.63 -7.70 9.10
N GLU A 367 -33.47 -6.42 8.74
CA GLU A 367 -34.16 -5.75 7.62
C GLU A 367 -33.13 -5.37 6.55
N VAL A 368 -33.42 -5.65 5.29
CA VAL A 368 -32.56 -5.15 4.17
C VAL A 368 -32.86 -3.66 3.97
N MET A 369 -31.82 -2.83 4.09
CA MET A 369 -31.94 -1.37 4.00
C MET A 369 -31.71 -0.93 2.55
N GLU A 370 -32.81 -0.70 1.82
CA GLU A 370 -32.78 -0.22 0.45
C GLU A 370 -32.75 1.31 0.42
N VAL A 371 -31.59 1.91 0.76
CA VAL A 371 -31.37 3.37 0.79
C VAL A 371 -30.30 3.72 -0.23
N ASP A 372 -30.68 4.37 -1.31
CA ASP A 372 -29.78 4.67 -2.44
C ASP A 372 -28.59 5.52 -2.03
N PHE A 373 -28.81 6.51 -1.15
CA PHE A 373 -27.72 7.31 -0.60
C PHE A 373 -26.68 6.46 0.14
N TRP A 374 -27.11 5.52 0.99
CA TRP A 374 -26.18 4.66 1.74
C TRP A 374 -25.39 3.73 0.80
N LYS A 375 -26.05 3.21 -0.24
CA LYS A 375 -25.39 2.42 -1.27
C LYS A 375 -24.32 3.23 -2.00
N ALA A 376 -24.62 4.47 -2.39
CA ALA A 376 -23.68 5.37 -3.03
C ALA A 376 -22.48 5.71 -2.12
N MET A 377 -22.72 5.96 -0.84
CA MET A 377 -21.65 6.19 0.16
C MET A 377 -20.71 4.99 0.31
N ILE A 378 -21.23 3.75 0.27
CA ILE A 378 -20.40 2.54 0.29
C ILE A 378 -19.57 2.43 -0.99
N VAL A 379 -20.21 2.61 -2.15
CA VAL A 379 -19.55 2.48 -3.48
C VAL A 379 -18.45 3.51 -3.66
N SER A 380 -18.66 4.74 -3.22
CA SER A 380 -17.67 5.81 -3.35
C SER A 380 -16.61 5.81 -2.24
N GLY A 381 -16.90 5.23 -1.08
CA GLY A 381 -16.06 5.39 0.11
C GLY A 381 -16.03 6.81 0.65
N SER A 382 -16.98 7.66 0.27
CA SER A 382 -17.03 9.08 0.66
C SER A 382 -17.33 9.28 2.14
N GLU A 383 -16.87 10.40 2.68
CA GLU A 383 -17.12 10.83 4.05
C GLU A 383 -18.35 11.75 4.15
N ALA A 384 -18.97 11.81 5.31
CA ALA A 384 -20.14 12.66 5.59
C ALA A 384 -19.86 14.13 5.24
N GLY A 385 -18.73 14.69 5.68
CA GLY A 385 -18.36 16.08 5.44
C GLY A 385 -18.20 16.45 3.96
N ALA A 386 -17.69 15.54 3.12
CA ALA A 386 -17.61 15.76 1.68
C ALA A 386 -18.99 15.86 1.05
N THR A 387 -19.93 15.02 1.50
CA THR A 387 -21.30 15.00 1.00
C THR A 387 -22.08 16.24 1.47
N GLU A 388 -21.90 16.66 2.70
CA GLU A 388 -22.48 17.91 3.22
C GLU A 388 -21.96 19.13 2.44
N PHE A 389 -20.68 19.18 2.13
CA PHE A 389 -20.10 20.24 1.33
C PHE A 389 -20.71 20.32 -0.08
N MET A 390 -20.99 19.16 -0.71
CA MET A 390 -21.63 19.08 -2.03
C MET A 390 -23.03 19.72 -2.01
N PHE A 391 -23.81 19.57 -0.93
CA PHE A 391 -25.19 20.05 -0.84
C PHE A 391 -25.37 21.27 0.08
N ARG A 392 -24.30 21.89 0.57
CA ARG A 392 -24.25 22.97 1.56
C ARG A 392 -25.22 24.14 1.31
N ASN A 393 -25.45 24.51 0.06
CA ASN A 393 -26.32 25.62 -0.30
C ASN A 393 -27.80 25.23 -0.44
N GLN A 394 -28.13 23.95 -0.33
CA GLN A 394 -29.47 23.40 -0.57
C GLN A 394 -30.04 22.72 0.66
N ASP A 395 -29.22 22.55 1.68
CA ASP A 395 -29.60 21.96 2.95
C ASP A 395 -29.19 22.85 4.12
N THR A 396 -30.17 23.23 4.95
CA THR A 396 -30.00 24.05 6.17
C THR A 396 -30.05 23.22 7.45
N TYR A 397 -30.23 21.90 7.31
CA TYR A 397 -30.37 20.99 8.42
C TYR A 397 -28.97 20.44 8.82
N ASN A 398 -28.73 20.30 10.12
CA ASN A 398 -27.42 19.90 10.66
C ASN A 398 -27.53 18.67 11.62
N PRO A 399 -28.15 17.54 11.21
CA PRO A 399 -28.02 16.30 11.96
C PRO A 399 -26.82 15.50 11.45
N PRO A 400 -26.39 14.47 12.19
CA PRO A 400 -25.40 13.54 11.69
C PRO A 400 -25.83 12.89 10.37
N VAL A 401 -25.00 13.01 9.34
CA VAL A 401 -25.20 12.31 8.07
C VAL A 401 -24.72 10.87 8.20
N TRP A 402 -25.49 9.93 7.69
CA TRP A 402 -25.09 8.52 7.66
C TRP A 402 -23.77 8.37 6.89
N CYS A 403 -22.79 7.77 7.53
CA CYS A 403 -21.45 7.61 6.98
C CYS A 403 -21.06 6.14 6.93
N TYR A 404 -20.25 5.81 5.93
CA TYR A 404 -19.71 4.48 5.72
C TYR A 404 -18.30 4.31 6.31
N LYS A 405 -17.45 5.35 6.29
CA LYS A 405 -16.16 5.31 6.99
C LYS A 405 -16.39 5.39 8.49
N ARG A 406 -15.97 4.35 9.21
CA ARG A 406 -16.26 4.23 10.65
C ARG A 406 -15.07 3.69 11.40
N PHE A 407 -14.85 4.19 12.58
CA PHE A 407 -13.91 3.70 13.57
C PHE A 407 -14.56 2.60 14.44
N GLY A 408 -13.76 1.72 15.01
CA GLY A 408 -14.26 0.70 15.93
C GLY A 408 -15.31 -0.26 15.35
N ARG A 409 -15.42 -0.32 14.00
CA ARG A 409 -16.13 -1.40 13.29
C ARG A 409 -15.30 -2.67 13.32
N THR A 410 -15.92 -3.81 13.06
CA THR A 410 -15.20 -5.07 12.84
C THR A 410 -15.43 -5.60 11.44
N ILE A 411 -14.41 -6.26 10.88
CA ILE A 411 -14.44 -6.91 9.57
C ILE A 411 -14.16 -8.40 9.77
N THR A 412 -15.00 -9.25 9.23
CA THR A 412 -14.85 -10.72 9.31
C THR A 412 -14.94 -11.33 7.92
N GLU A 413 -13.91 -12.04 7.49
CA GLU A 413 -13.93 -12.87 6.28
C GLU A 413 -14.53 -14.24 6.62
N LEU A 414 -15.49 -14.67 5.82
CA LEU A 414 -16.11 -15.99 5.95
C LEU A 414 -15.40 -17.02 5.07
N PRO A 415 -15.45 -18.33 5.40
CA PRO A 415 -14.83 -19.39 4.60
C PRO A 415 -15.32 -19.49 3.14
N ASP A 416 -16.48 -18.91 2.85
CA ASP A 416 -17.05 -18.84 1.49
C ASP A 416 -16.67 -17.57 0.72
N GLY A 417 -15.77 -16.76 1.26
CA GLY A 417 -15.25 -15.53 0.65
C GLY A 417 -16.13 -14.30 0.84
N ARG A 418 -17.27 -14.40 1.54
CA ARG A 418 -18.05 -13.22 1.93
C ARG A 418 -17.33 -12.44 3.04
N ILE A 419 -17.49 -11.11 3.01
CA ILE A 419 -16.98 -10.22 4.04
C ILE A 419 -18.15 -9.61 4.80
N ILE A 420 -18.06 -9.57 6.11
CA ILE A 420 -19.08 -8.96 6.98
C ILE A 420 -18.44 -7.84 7.78
N GLU A 421 -18.94 -6.63 7.59
CA GLU A 421 -18.61 -5.44 8.41
C GLU A 421 -19.72 -5.18 9.40
N ILE A 422 -19.37 -4.93 10.66
CA ILE A 422 -20.35 -4.75 11.74
C ILE A 422 -20.16 -3.41 12.39
N ALA A 423 -21.22 -2.58 12.38
CA ALA A 423 -21.42 -1.40 13.24
C ALA A 423 -20.29 -0.34 13.16
N GLY A 424 -19.78 0.15 14.29
CA GLY A 424 -18.75 1.19 14.38
C GLY A 424 -19.32 2.59 14.59
N GLU A 425 -18.43 3.59 14.80
CA GLU A 425 -18.79 5.00 14.96
C GLU A 425 -18.20 5.87 13.84
N HIS A 426 -18.85 6.97 13.53
CA HIS A 426 -18.33 8.00 12.67
C HIS A 426 -18.06 9.26 13.49
N GLU A 427 -16.87 9.84 13.31
CA GLU A 427 -16.33 10.99 14.03
C GLU A 427 -16.21 10.79 15.56
N ASP A 428 -15.67 11.76 16.23
CA ASP A 428 -15.63 11.76 17.68
C ASP A 428 -16.87 12.45 18.29
N TYR A 429 -17.09 12.26 19.58
CA TYR A 429 -18.26 12.76 20.30
C TYR A 429 -18.47 14.28 20.20
N SER A 430 -17.45 15.05 19.86
CA SER A 430 -17.52 16.51 19.71
C SER A 430 -17.96 16.95 18.31
N ASP A 431 -17.97 16.06 17.32
CA ASP A 431 -18.36 16.37 15.95
C ASP A 431 -19.89 16.35 15.78
N PRO A 432 -20.49 17.31 15.03
CA PRO A 432 -21.92 17.29 14.71
C PRO A 432 -22.39 16.02 14.00
N ASN A 433 -21.49 15.37 13.26
CA ASN A 433 -21.75 14.13 12.53
C ASN A 433 -21.53 12.86 13.35
N PHE A 434 -21.20 12.99 14.63
CA PHE A 434 -21.00 11.83 15.50
C PHE A 434 -22.21 10.91 15.50
N GLY A 435 -21.96 9.64 15.25
CA GLY A 435 -22.97 8.60 15.29
C GLY A 435 -22.41 7.21 15.47
N ILE A 436 -22.95 6.44 16.40
CA ILE A 436 -22.65 5.01 16.56
C ILE A 436 -23.73 4.22 15.83
N TYR A 437 -23.32 3.22 15.06
CA TYR A 437 -24.20 2.45 14.18
C TYR A 437 -24.50 1.06 14.73
N ASN A 438 -25.49 0.38 14.13
CA ASN A 438 -25.83 -1.01 14.42
C ASN A 438 -26.19 -1.79 13.16
N ASP A 439 -25.88 -1.24 12.00
CA ASP A 439 -26.06 -1.92 10.74
C ASP A 439 -24.87 -2.88 10.45
N VAL A 440 -25.13 -3.82 9.58
CA VAL A 440 -24.16 -4.82 9.11
C VAL A 440 -24.11 -4.75 7.59
N VAL A 441 -22.93 -4.64 7.02
CA VAL A 441 -22.73 -4.69 5.58
C VAL A 441 -22.14 -6.05 5.21
N VAL A 442 -22.78 -6.73 4.26
CA VAL A 442 -22.36 -8.06 3.79
C VAL A 442 -21.98 -7.96 2.34
N TYR A 443 -20.73 -8.25 2.02
CA TYR A 443 -20.18 -8.26 0.66
C TYR A 443 -20.05 -9.68 0.16
N ASP A 444 -20.23 -9.88 -1.16
CA ASP A 444 -20.06 -11.16 -1.82
C ASP A 444 -18.63 -11.42 -2.35
N GLY A 445 -17.70 -10.47 -2.13
CA GLY A 445 -16.34 -10.53 -2.64
C GLY A 445 -16.21 -10.22 -4.15
N HIS A 446 -17.32 -9.87 -4.83
CA HIS A 446 -17.37 -9.59 -6.26
C HIS A 446 -18.03 -8.24 -6.58
N GLY A 447 -18.01 -7.32 -5.62
CA GLY A 447 -18.54 -5.96 -5.78
C GLY A 447 -20.03 -5.79 -5.49
N LYS A 448 -20.76 -6.86 -5.07
CA LYS A 448 -22.14 -6.73 -4.60
C LYS A 448 -22.19 -6.78 -3.08
N PHE A 449 -23.10 -6.02 -2.52
CA PHE A 449 -23.29 -5.96 -1.07
C PHE A 449 -24.75 -5.78 -0.67
N LYS A 450 -25.02 -6.01 0.63
CA LYS A 450 -26.31 -5.74 1.28
C LYS A 450 -26.06 -4.98 2.56
N ILE A 451 -26.91 -4.00 2.84
CA ILE A 451 -26.94 -3.29 4.12
C ILE A 451 -28.10 -3.86 4.94
N LEU A 452 -27.79 -4.30 6.14
CA LEU A 452 -28.75 -4.93 7.06
C LEU A 452 -28.90 -4.04 8.30
N GLY A 453 -30.13 -3.58 8.56
CA GLY A 453 -30.47 -2.83 9.75
C GLY A 453 -31.14 -3.72 10.80
N TYR A 454 -31.00 -3.34 12.06
CA TYR A 454 -31.59 -4.07 13.19
C TYR A 454 -32.37 -3.13 14.10
N PRO A 455 -33.44 -3.61 14.78
CA PRO A 455 -34.08 -2.84 15.86
C PRO A 455 -33.08 -2.54 16.98
N LYS A 456 -33.14 -1.32 17.54
CA LYS A 456 -32.23 -0.90 18.62
C LYS A 456 -32.31 -1.82 19.85
N GLU A 457 -33.43 -2.43 20.08
CA GLU A 457 -33.71 -3.34 21.19
C GLU A 457 -33.09 -4.72 20.98
N VAL A 458 -32.84 -5.11 19.72
CA VAL A 458 -32.21 -6.40 19.34
C VAL A 458 -30.69 -6.26 19.30
N PHE A 459 -30.22 -5.23 18.60
CA PHE A 459 -28.80 -4.93 18.48
C PHE A 459 -28.64 -3.41 18.61
N PRO A 460 -28.20 -2.90 19.76
CA PRO A 460 -27.99 -1.47 19.96
C PRO A 460 -26.80 -0.95 19.15
N PRO A 461 -26.67 0.38 18.96
CA PRO A 461 -25.47 0.98 18.41
C PRO A 461 -24.21 0.50 19.13
N THR A 462 -23.23 -0.02 18.36
CA THR A 462 -22.09 -0.76 18.89
C THR A 462 -20.81 -0.36 18.16
N ASP A 463 -19.75 -0.11 18.91
CA ASP A 463 -18.44 0.32 18.41
C ASP A 463 -17.32 -0.23 19.29
N PHE A 464 -16.09 -0.27 18.77
CA PHE A 464 -14.92 -0.78 19.48
C PHE A 464 -15.14 -2.12 20.19
N HIS A 465 -16.00 -2.93 19.62
CA HIS A 465 -16.27 -4.31 20.00
C HIS A 465 -15.26 -5.25 19.32
N SER A 466 -15.24 -6.50 19.73
CA SER A 466 -14.58 -7.57 18.97
C SER A 466 -15.62 -8.42 18.26
N ALA A 467 -15.23 -9.02 17.11
CA ALA A 467 -16.03 -9.97 16.37
C ALA A 467 -15.22 -11.22 16.04
N THR A 468 -15.67 -12.39 16.50
CA THR A 468 -14.94 -13.65 16.35
C THR A 468 -15.84 -14.69 15.70
N LEU A 469 -15.41 -15.20 14.55
CA LEU A 469 -16.12 -16.28 13.83
C LEU A 469 -15.88 -17.63 14.52
N VAL A 470 -16.95 -18.29 14.93
CA VAL A 470 -16.92 -19.66 15.47
C VAL A 470 -18.08 -20.48 14.90
N GLY A 471 -17.78 -21.42 14.03
CA GLY A 471 -18.78 -22.22 13.33
C GLY A 471 -19.72 -21.36 12.49
N GLU A 472 -21.02 -21.42 12.73
CA GLU A 472 -22.04 -20.68 11.99
C GLU A 472 -22.29 -19.25 12.54
N TYR A 473 -21.55 -18.83 13.59
CA TYR A 473 -21.81 -17.57 14.29
C TYR A 473 -20.58 -16.68 14.35
N ILE A 474 -20.81 -15.37 14.24
CA ILE A 474 -19.86 -14.32 14.63
C ILE A 474 -20.28 -13.83 16.02
N TYR A 475 -19.40 -13.99 17.00
CA TYR A 475 -19.59 -13.52 18.37
C TYR A 475 -19.10 -12.08 18.50
N ILE A 476 -20.01 -11.17 18.87
CA ILE A 476 -19.78 -9.74 19.01
C ILE A 476 -19.72 -9.45 20.52
N ILE A 477 -18.57 -9.00 21.02
CA ILE A 477 -18.32 -8.87 22.46
C ILE A 477 -17.90 -7.44 22.78
N GLY A 478 -18.49 -6.87 23.83
CA GLY A 478 -18.17 -5.53 24.33
C GLY A 478 -18.66 -4.41 23.44
N ASN A 479 -18.48 -3.20 23.86
CA ASN A 479 -18.67 -1.96 23.09
C ASN A 479 -18.16 -0.75 23.87
N LEU A 480 -17.88 0.37 23.20
CA LEU A 480 -17.72 1.67 23.85
C LEU A 480 -19.11 2.29 24.10
N GLY A 481 -19.94 2.40 23.08
CA GLY A 481 -21.31 2.87 23.16
C GLY A 481 -21.48 4.35 23.51
N TYR A 482 -22.70 4.88 23.39
CA TYR A 482 -22.99 6.24 23.83
C TYR A 482 -22.80 6.40 25.35
N PRO A 483 -22.20 7.49 25.85
CA PRO A 483 -21.92 7.68 27.28
C PRO A 483 -23.10 7.46 28.20
N ASN A 484 -24.31 7.88 27.78
CA ASN A 484 -25.53 7.76 28.57
C ASN A 484 -26.15 6.35 28.56
N ASP A 485 -25.74 5.50 27.61
CA ASP A 485 -26.28 4.14 27.43
C ASP A 485 -25.32 3.07 28.03
N ARG A 486 -24.13 3.47 28.55
CA ARG A 486 -23.11 2.55 29.09
C ARG A 486 -23.56 1.89 30.38
N ASN A 487 -23.54 0.55 30.39
CA ASN A 487 -23.69 -0.23 31.63
C ASN A 487 -22.34 -0.78 32.05
N TYR A 488 -21.65 -0.08 32.96
CA TYR A 488 -20.31 -0.44 33.44
C TYR A 488 -20.25 -1.77 34.21
N ASN A 489 -21.38 -2.40 34.49
CA ASN A 489 -21.43 -3.69 35.19
C ASN A 489 -21.66 -4.88 34.25
N GLU A 490 -21.77 -4.65 32.94
CA GLU A 490 -22.12 -5.67 31.97
C GLU A 490 -21.19 -5.63 30.77
N THR A 491 -20.74 -6.81 30.32
CA THR A 491 -20.14 -7.00 29.00
C THR A 491 -21.23 -7.51 28.08
N PRO A 492 -21.72 -6.73 27.10
CA PRO A 492 -22.69 -7.22 26.15
C PRO A 492 -22.06 -8.29 25.27
N VAL A 493 -22.77 -9.37 25.03
CA VAL A 493 -22.37 -10.45 24.13
C VAL A 493 -23.54 -10.73 23.19
N TYR A 494 -23.28 -10.61 21.89
CA TYR A 494 -24.21 -10.96 20.84
C TYR A 494 -23.62 -12.04 19.95
N ARG A 495 -24.45 -12.77 19.23
CA ARG A 495 -24.02 -13.60 18.13
C ARG A 495 -24.84 -13.32 16.86
N LEU A 496 -24.17 -13.21 15.75
CA LEU A 496 -24.73 -13.06 14.42
C LEU A 496 -24.58 -14.38 13.66
N HIS A 497 -25.66 -14.97 13.21
CA HIS A 497 -25.63 -16.18 12.38
C HIS A 497 -25.34 -15.79 10.93
N HIS A 498 -24.17 -16.14 10.39
CA HIS A 498 -23.70 -15.65 9.08
C HIS A 498 -24.50 -16.18 7.86
N GLY A 499 -25.36 -17.19 8.03
CA GLY A 499 -26.26 -17.66 6.97
C GLY A 499 -27.60 -16.93 6.92
N THR A 500 -28.19 -16.58 8.08
CA THR A 500 -29.48 -15.88 8.18
C THR A 500 -29.36 -14.41 8.55
N PHE A 501 -28.21 -13.98 9.01
CA PHE A 501 -27.89 -12.67 9.52
C PHE A 501 -28.73 -12.23 10.75
N LYS A 502 -29.37 -13.18 11.43
CA LYS A 502 -30.06 -12.90 12.69
C LYS A 502 -29.05 -12.65 13.80
N ILE A 503 -29.33 -11.63 14.62
CA ILE A 503 -28.55 -11.30 15.82
C ILE A 503 -29.35 -11.68 17.06
N GLU A 504 -28.68 -12.30 18.04
CA GLU A 504 -29.23 -12.68 19.33
C GLU A 504 -28.32 -12.16 20.44
N LYS A 505 -28.89 -11.59 21.50
CA LYS A 505 -28.19 -11.30 22.75
C LYS A 505 -27.99 -12.59 23.53
N LEU A 506 -26.80 -12.82 24.06
CA LEU A 506 -26.47 -13.96 24.92
C LEU A 506 -26.41 -13.54 26.36
N GLU A 507 -27.15 -14.25 27.23
CA GLU A 507 -27.06 -14.06 28.67
C GLU A 507 -25.87 -14.86 29.20
N THR A 508 -24.85 -14.16 29.65
CA THR A 508 -23.61 -14.75 30.15
C THR A 508 -23.49 -14.59 31.67
N THR A 509 -22.82 -15.55 32.32
CA THR A 509 -22.61 -15.57 33.77
C THR A 509 -21.12 -15.73 34.11
N GLY A 510 -20.76 -15.75 35.38
CA GLY A 510 -19.37 -15.95 35.83
C GLY A 510 -18.58 -14.64 35.97
N ASP A 511 -17.26 -14.78 36.05
CA ASP A 511 -16.34 -13.65 36.29
C ASP A 511 -16.04 -12.91 34.98
N LYS A 512 -16.96 -12.06 34.56
CA LYS A 512 -16.87 -11.30 33.33
C LYS A 512 -16.11 -9.98 33.49
N PRO A 513 -15.53 -9.43 32.39
CA PRO A 513 -14.73 -8.19 32.44
C PRO A 513 -15.54 -6.94 32.80
N LYS A 514 -16.84 -7.07 33.06
CA LYS A 514 -17.80 -5.97 33.20
C LYS A 514 -17.93 -5.23 31.86
N TRP A 515 -17.89 -3.89 31.85
CA TRP A 515 -17.87 -3.14 30.60
C TRP A 515 -16.45 -3.17 30.00
N ILE A 516 -16.31 -3.56 28.71
CA ILE A 516 -15.03 -3.63 28.00
C ILE A 516 -15.17 -3.17 26.55
N CYS A 517 -14.17 -2.44 26.04
CA CYS A 517 -14.04 -2.05 24.64
C CYS A 517 -12.57 -2.04 24.19
N ARG A 518 -12.31 -1.96 22.89
CA ARG A 518 -10.96 -1.92 22.29
C ARG A 518 -10.07 -3.11 22.70
N HIS A 519 -10.66 -4.22 23.08
CA HIS A 519 -9.99 -5.46 23.42
C HIS A 519 -9.77 -6.33 22.19
N LYS A 520 -8.85 -7.28 22.30
CA LYS A 520 -8.68 -8.35 21.31
C LYS A 520 -9.44 -9.59 21.75
N ALA A 521 -9.99 -10.32 20.78
CA ALA A 521 -10.68 -11.60 21.01
C ALA A 521 -10.14 -12.66 20.08
N HIS A 522 -9.71 -13.78 20.65
CA HIS A 522 -9.13 -14.90 19.92
C HIS A 522 -9.89 -16.18 20.18
N TYR A 523 -10.29 -16.88 19.11
CA TYR A 523 -10.84 -18.22 19.24
C TYR A 523 -9.74 -19.16 19.76
N LYS A 524 -10.08 -19.90 20.84
CA LYS A 524 -9.27 -20.98 21.38
C LYS A 524 -9.95 -22.31 21.13
N ASP A 525 -9.23 -23.40 21.26
CA ASP A 525 -9.78 -24.75 21.16
C ASP A 525 -10.98 -24.98 22.09
N GLN A 526 -11.89 -25.91 21.71
CA GLN A 526 -13.02 -26.34 22.53
C GLN A 526 -14.09 -25.27 22.80
N SER A 527 -14.44 -24.46 21.80
CA SER A 527 -15.52 -23.47 21.91
C SER A 527 -15.28 -22.35 22.92
N LYS A 528 -14.05 -21.86 23.02
CA LYS A 528 -13.66 -20.77 23.93
C LYS A 528 -13.15 -19.57 23.16
N ILE A 529 -13.54 -18.36 23.63
CA ILE A 529 -12.99 -17.09 23.17
C ILE A 529 -12.17 -16.48 24.30
N LEU A 530 -10.88 -16.22 24.04
CA LEU A 530 -9.98 -15.49 24.92
C LEU A 530 -10.09 -14.00 24.62
N ILE A 531 -10.29 -13.19 25.66
CA ILE A 531 -10.33 -11.73 25.60
C ILE A 531 -9.08 -11.19 26.31
N THR A 532 -8.34 -10.32 25.62
CA THR A 532 -7.11 -9.73 26.17
C THR A 532 -7.09 -8.21 25.94
N GLY A 533 -6.44 -7.48 26.84
CA GLY A 533 -6.27 -6.02 26.74
C GLY A 533 -7.58 -5.25 26.71
N GLY A 534 -7.57 -4.09 26.05
CA GLY A 534 -8.71 -3.19 25.98
C GLY A 534 -8.84 -2.24 27.16
N LYS A 535 -9.98 -1.53 27.22
CA LYS A 535 -10.33 -0.55 28.26
C LYS A 535 -11.52 -1.03 29.05
N VAL A 536 -11.47 -0.86 30.36
CA VAL A 536 -12.54 -1.24 31.30
C VAL A 536 -12.88 -0.07 32.24
N SER A 537 -14.08 -0.09 32.82
CA SER A 537 -14.61 0.85 33.81
C SER A 537 -14.87 2.29 33.31
N GLU A 538 -15.55 3.08 34.17
CA GLU A 538 -15.89 4.50 33.90
C GLU A 538 -14.66 5.38 33.62
N ASN A 539 -13.52 5.04 34.22
CA ASN A 539 -12.29 5.81 34.09
C ASN A 539 -11.45 5.42 32.85
N TYR A 540 -11.98 4.54 32.00
CA TYR A 540 -11.30 4.13 30.77
C TYR A 540 -9.89 3.59 30.99
N VAL A 541 -9.75 2.71 32.00
CA VAL A 541 -8.46 2.15 32.45
C VAL A 541 -8.08 0.95 31.61
N ASP A 542 -6.78 0.74 31.39
CA ASP A 542 -6.29 -0.45 30.70
C ASP A 542 -6.68 -1.72 31.46
N ASN A 543 -7.21 -2.69 30.72
CA ASN A 543 -7.51 -4.01 31.25
C ASN A 543 -6.21 -4.82 31.38
N SER A 544 -5.93 -5.28 32.59
CA SER A 544 -4.75 -6.10 32.92
C SER A 544 -5.08 -7.57 33.15
N ILE A 545 -6.32 -7.98 32.96
CA ILE A 545 -6.81 -9.34 33.24
C ILE A 545 -7.31 -9.96 31.94
N ASP A 546 -6.86 -11.15 31.64
CA ASP A 546 -7.38 -11.92 30.52
C ASP A 546 -8.61 -12.73 30.95
N TYR A 547 -9.59 -12.85 30.05
CA TYR A 547 -10.85 -13.55 30.30
C TYR A 547 -11.10 -14.59 29.23
N ILE A 548 -11.76 -15.69 29.61
CA ILE A 548 -12.25 -16.70 28.69
C ILE A 548 -13.77 -16.78 28.80
N LEU A 549 -14.45 -16.68 27.64
CA LEU A 549 -15.84 -17.03 27.48
C LEU A 549 -15.95 -18.44 26.91
N ASP A 550 -16.54 -19.34 27.66
CA ASP A 550 -16.91 -20.67 27.18
C ASP A 550 -18.26 -20.59 26.45
N LEU A 551 -18.25 -20.85 25.15
CA LEU A 551 -19.42 -20.72 24.27
C LEU A 551 -20.47 -21.84 24.46
N THR A 552 -20.08 -22.94 25.10
CA THR A 552 -20.99 -24.07 25.38
C THR A 552 -21.83 -23.80 26.62
N THR A 553 -21.20 -23.21 27.64
CA THR A 553 -21.84 -22.95 28.95
C THR A 553 -22.26 -21.50 29.13
N LEU A 554 -21.76 -20.58 28.29
CA LEU A 554 -21.89 -19.13 28.39
C LEU A 554 -21.37 -18.56 29.72
N ILE A 555 -20.32 -19.20 30.27
CA ILE A 555 -19.68 -18.81 31.54
C ILE A 555 -18.34 -18.14 31.26
N TRP A 556 -18.11 -17.01 31.91
CA TRP A 556 -16.85 -16.31 31.94
C TRP A 556 -15.94 -16.82 33.07
N SER A 557 -14.66 -16.87 32.79
CA SER A 557 -13.61 -17.12 33.79
C SER A 557 -12.41 -16.20 33.54
N GLN A 558 -11.73 -15.80 34.62
CA GLN A 558 -10.45 -15.10 34.54
C GLN A 558 -9.31 -16.09 34.25
N VAL A 559 -8.35 -15.67 33.43
CA VAL A 559 -7.10 -16.45 33.24
C VAL A 559 -6.11 -16.04 34.33
N ASN A 560 -5.79 -16.95 35.20
CA ASN A 560 -4.71 -16.73 36.17
C ASN A 560 -3.36 -16.82 35.45
N THR A 561 -2.60 -15.73 35.42
CA THR A 561 -1.26 -15.63 34.82
C THR A 561 -0.17 -16.42 35.60
N GLN A 562 -0.53 -17.50 36.30
CA GLN A 562 0.39 -18.36 37.07
C GLN A 562 0.49 -19.80 36.51
N GLU A 563 0.27 -20.02 35.21
CA GLU A 563 0.65 -21.27 34.55
C GLU A 563 1.37 -21.03 33.24
#